data_5b0d000a3c48682bfa64f0eec58d37c5
#
_entry.id   5b0d000a3c48682bfa64f0eec58d37c5
#
_cell.length_a   1.000
_cell.length_b   1.000
_cell.length_c   1.000
_cell.angle_alpha   90.00
_cell.angle_beta   90.00
_cell.angle_gamma   90.00
#
_symmetry.space_group_name_H-M   'P 1'
#
loop_
_entity.id
_entity.type
_entity.pdbx_description
1 polymer ?
#
loop_
_entity_poly.entity_id
_entity_poly.type
_entity_poly.pdbx_seq_one_letter_code
_entity_poly.pdbx_strand_id
1 'polypeptide(L)' 'MSFLVWYDESPTKTAEAKIEDAVNAYVRRFTHRPLLALVNAGDQDAVDGVEVRNDSMVQPNNVWLRLEDGD' A
#
# COMPACT_ATOMS: atom_id res chain seq x y z
N MET A 1 1.05 -16.23 1.47
CA MET A 1 0.84 -14.99 0.72
C MET A 1 1.86 -13.97 1.17
N SER A 2 2.51 -13.29 0.23
CA SER A 2 3.60 -12.35 0.53
C SER A 2 3.18 -10.92 0.24
N PHE A 3 3.79 -10.00 0.96
CA PHE A 3 3.53 -8.56 0.82
C PHE A 3 4.83 -7.78 0.75
N LEU A 4 4.82 -6.71 -0.02
CA LEU A 4 5.82 -5.65 0.09
C LEU A 4 5.32 -4.67 1.14
N VAL A 5 6.07 -4.46 2.20
CA VAL A 5 5.67 -3.57 3.29
C VAL A 5 6.33 -2.22 3.09
N TRP A 6 5.52 -1.17 3.07
CA TRP A 6 5.96 0.22 2.93
C TRP A 6 5.58 0.98 4.19
N TYR A 7 6.53 1.66 4.80
CA TYR A 7 6.30 2.44 6.01
C TYR A 7 6.60 3.91 5.76
N ASP A 8 5.68 4.78 6.14
CA ASP A 8 5.84 6.24 6.01
C ASP A 8 5.03 6.92 7.11
N GLU A 9 5.74 7.50 8.09
CA GLU A 9 5.11 8.20 9.20
C GLU A 9 5.09 9.72 9.01
N SER A 10 5.31 10.23 7.79
CA SER A 10 5.30 11.66 7.50
C SER A 10 3.98 12.29 7.94
N PRO A 11 3.99 13.27 8.86
CA PRO A 11 2.75 13.85 9.37
C PRO A 11 2.07 14.78 8.38
N THR A 12 2.78 15.21 7.33
CA THR A 12 2.28 16.15 6.34
C THR A 12 1.72 15.47 5.09
N LYS A 13 1.88 14.15 4.97
CA LYS A 13 1.32 13.41 3.83
C LYS A 13 -0.05 12.87 4.15
N THR A 14 -0.95 12.94 3.17
CA THR A 14 -2.27 12.30 3.26
C THR A 14 -2.15 10.79 3.14
N ALA A 15 -3.18 10.07 3.57
CA ALA A 15 -3.24 8.62 3.40
C ALA A 15 -3.14 8.24 1.92
N GLU A 16 -3.84 8.96 1.04
CA GLU A 16 -3.76 8.75 -0.41
C GLU A 16 -2.31 8.86 -0.91
N ALA A 17 -1.59 9.91 -0.51
CA ALA A 17 -0.22 10.13 -0.94
C ALA A 17 0.70 9.01 -0.47
N LYS A 18 0.53 8.53 0.75
CA LYS A 18 1.33 7.42 1.28
C LYS A 18 1.08 6.14 0.51
N ILE A 19 -0.18 5.84 0.19
CA ILE A 19 -0.53 4.65 -0.60
C ILE A 19 0.04 4.77 -2.01
N GLU A 20 -0.07 5.94 -2.64
CA GLU A 20 0.48 6.16 -3.98
C GLU A 20 2.00 6.00 -4.00
N ASP A 21 2.71 6.51 -2.99
CA ASP A 21 4.16 6.32 -2.88
C ASP A 21 4.52 4.84 -2.77
N ALA A 22 3.74 4.09 -1.99
CA ALA A 22 3.93 2.64 -1.86
C ALA A 22 3.70 1.93 -3.19
N VAL A 23 2.64 2.29 -3.90
CA VAL A 23 2.33 1.73 -5.23
C VAL A 23 3.45 2.04 -6.21
N ASN A 24 3.96 3.26 -6.21
CA ASN A 24 5.06 3.64 -7.11
C ASN A 24 6.34 2.87 -6.80
N ALA A 25 6.64 2.62 -5.53
CA ALA A 25 7.79 1.80 -5.15
C ALA A 25 7.63 0.36 -5.64
N TYR A 26 6.41 -0.17 -5.54
CA TYR A 26 6.09 -1.51 -6.05
C TYR A 26 6.29 -1.58 -7.56
N VAL A 27 5.78 -0.60 -8.30
CA VAL A 27 5.90 -0.56 -9.77
C VAL A 27 7.37 -0.47 -10.19
N ARG A 28 8.19 0.31 -9.49
CA ARG A 28 9.62 0.39 -9.80
C ARG A 28 10.33 -0.95 -9.63
N ARG A 29 9.86 -1.78 -8.68
CA ARG A 29 10.49 -3.06 -8.40
C ARG A 29 9.96 -4.19 -9.30
N PHE A 30 8.65 -4.23 -9.53
CA PHE A 30 7.99 -5.37 -10.18
C PHE A 30 7.47 -5.06 -11.59
N THR A 31 7.54 -3.81 -12.03
CA THR A 31 7.17 -3.33 -13.38
C THR A 31 5.67 -3.47 -13.72
N HIS A 32 4.83 -3.72 -12.74
CA HIS A 32 3.36 -3.67 -12.88
C HIS A 32 2.76 -3.17 -11.55
N ARG A 33 1.50 -2.77 -11.60
CA ARG A 33 0.82 -2.25 -10.42
C ARG A 33 0.33 -3.40 -9.53
N PRO A 34 0.34 -3.21 -8.20
CA PRO A 34 -0.29 -4.19 -7.30
C PRO A 34 -1.81 -4.14 -7.45
N LEU A 35 -2.48 -5.26 -7.20
CA LEU A 35 -3.93 -5.32 -7.24
C LEU A 35 -4.57 -4.94 -5.90
N LEU A 36 -3.86 -5.15 -4.79
CA LEU A 36 -4.41 -4.99 -3.45
C LEU A 36 -3.40 -4.30 -2.54
N ALA A 37 -3.87 -3.30 -1.79
CA ALA A 37 -3.12 -2.66 -0.71
C ALA A 37 -3.91 -2.83 0.58
N LEU A 38 -3.24 -3.27 1.64
CA LEU A 38 -3.81 -3.36 2.98
C LEU A 38 -3.25 -2.24 3.85
N VAL A 39 -4.11 -1.55 4.56
CA VAL A 39 -3.72 -0.41 5.39
C VAL A 39 -4.42 -0.50 6.75
N ASN A 40 -3.96 0.30 7.70
CA ASN A 40 -4.68 0.50 8.96
C ASN A 40 -5.98 1.27 8.67
N ALA A 41 -7.03 1.02 9.42
CA ALA A 41 -8.32 1.67 9.23
C ALA A 41 -8.22 3.21 9.25
N GLY A 42 -7.30 3.76 10.04
CA GLY A 42 -7.07 5.21 10.12
C GLY A 42 -6.35 5.78 8.89
N ASP A 43 -5.80 4.93 8.04
CA ASP A 43 -5.03 5.34 6.86
C ASP A 43 -5.72 4.95 5.55
N GLN A 44 -6.99 4.55 5.61
CA GLN A 44 -7.70 4.11 4.41
C GLN A 44 -8.11 5.29 3.55
N ASP A 45 -7.79 5.21 2.25
CA ASP A 45 -8.24 6.16 1.24
C ASP A 45 -8.29 5.44 -0.10
N ALA A 46 -8.97 6.04 -1.06
CA ALA A 46 -9.09 5.45 -2.39
C ALA A 46 -7.89 5.86 -3.26
N VAL A 47 -7.38 4.88 -4.02
CA VAL A 47 -6.34 5.11 -5.03
C VAL A 47 -6.76 4.40 -6.30
N ASP A 48 -6.77 5.12 -7.41
CA ASP A 48 -7.20 4.58 -8.70
C ASP A 48 -6.35 3.38 -9.11
N GLY A 49 -7.02 2.33 -9.56
CA GLY A 49 -6.37 1.14 -10.11
C GLY A 49 -5.86 0.15 -9.07
N VAL A 50 -6.08 0.41 -7.78
CA VAL A 50 -5.67 -0.48 -6.69
C VAL A 50 -6.84 -0.65 -5.73
N GLU A 51 -7.15 -1.88 -5.36
CA GLU A 51 -8.12 -2.12 -4.30
C GLU A 51 -7.46 -1.83 -2.95
N VAL A 52 -8.04 -0.94 -2.16
CA VAL A 52 -7.52 -0.58 -0.84
C VAL A 52 -8.48 -1.11 0.21
N ARG A 53 -7.97 -1.93 1.13
CA ARG A 53 -8.75 -2.49 2.23
C ARG A 53 -8.05 -2.19 3.55
N ASN A 54 -8.84 -1.99 4.61
CA ASN A 54 -8.24 -1.94 5.95
C ASN A 54 -8.14 -3.35 6.53
N ASP A 55 -7.11 -3.55 7.35
CA ASP A 55 -6.87 -4.82 8.03
C ASP A 55 -6.28 -4.51 9.41
N SER A 56 -6.85 -5.12 10.45
CA SER A 56 -6.42 -4.87 11.82
C SER A 56 -4.98 -5.33 12.09
N MET A 57 -4.44 -6.21 11.26
CA MET A 57 -3.05 -6.66 11.38
C MET A 57 -2.05 -5.61 10.92
N VAL A 58 -2.48 -4.63 10.14
CA VAL A 58 -1.60 -3.59 9.60
C VAL A 58 -1.50 -2.44 10.59
N GLN A 59 -0.28 -2.14 11.02
CA GLN A 59 -0.03 -1.03 11.93
C GLN A 59 -0.24 0.32 11.24
N PRO A 60 -0.54 1.40 11.98
CA PRO A 60 -0.63 2.73 11.37
C PRO A 60 0.63 3.09 10.59
N ASN A 61 0.46 3.85 9.51
CA ASN A 61 1.53 4.33 8.62
C ASN A 61 2.21 3.25 7.80
N ASN A 62 1.70 2.02 7.81
CA ASN A 62 2.17 0.94 6.95
C ASN A 62 1.21 0.71 5.80
N VAL A 63 1.75 0.34 4.65
CA VAL A 63 0.96 -0.12 3.49
C VAL A 63 1.53 -1.47 3.07
N TRP A 64 0.68 -2.49 3.04
CA TRP A 64 1.07 -3.84 2.64
C TRP A 64 0.53 -4.08 1.22
N LEU A 65 1.44 -4.19 0.26
CA LEU A 65 1.10 -4.40 -1.14
C LEU A 65 1.26 -5.88 -1.46
N ARG A 66 0.18 -6.53 -1.88
CA ARG A 66 0.20 -7.97 -2.12
C ARG A 66 1.05 -8.30 -3.34
N LEU A 67 2.00 -9.22 -3.17
CA LEU A 67 2.80 -9.74 -4.27
C LEU A 67 1.96 -10.75 -5.06
N GLU A 68 1.98 -10.60 -6.39
CA GLU A 68 1.29 -11.53 -7.27
C GLU A 68 2.14 -12.78 -7.50
N ASP A 69 1.48 -13.87 -7.88
CA ASP A 69 2.18 -15.12 -8.20
C ASP A 69 3.14 -14.86 -9.36
N GLY A 70 4.39 -15.30 -9.20
CA GLY A 70 5.41 -15.12 -10.21
C GLY A 70 6.25 -13.85 -10.05
N ASP A 71 5.93 -13.02 -9.08
CA ASP A 71 6.71 -11.78 -8.79
C ASP A 71 7.94 -12.04 -7.94
#